data_4485f69d1debfa4021db99c5ef480b6e
#
_entry.id   4485f69d1debfa4021db99c5ef480b6e
#
_cell.length_a   1.000
_cell.length_b   1.000
_cell.length_c   1.000
_cell.angle_alpha   90.00
_cell.angle_beta   90.00
_cell.angle_gamma   90.00
#
_symmetry.space_group_name_H-M   'P 1'
#
loop_
_entity.id
_entity.type
_entity.pdbx_description
1 polymer ?
#
loop_
_entity_poly.entity_id
_entity_poly.type
_entity_poly.pdbx_seq_one_letter_code
_entity_poly.pdbx_strand_id
1 'polypeptide(L)'
;MIFENLSSSQSAAFGAVLGALVGDAAGGVLEFLGRRPTRQDIDHAMTFPGGGVFDLAPGQFTDDGEMTMALVNALAENNGVYDQDVVARSYSDWADSKPFDIGNATSSALKHVDRSSEKVSEVVLRNAAQSNSDSKANGSLMRATPLAIASCGSDEATAIAIAMNDAKLTHPHIVCQQATAAYTLAIRHLILNPKDQQGALASVRSYLEPTQSEVFEWFEDAMSGELPDGKPNMGFVKIGFIHAFFHLNEKSGFRSSITQTLALGGDTDTNACIVGGLIGAYYGVAKLMNNDSNRAAIFKVLDCDVEMGQPRPSQYTSSNLVSQLNSLVSKATFIQS
;
A
#
# COMPACT_ATOMS: atom_id res chain seq x y z
N MET A 1 20.63 16.13 -0.90
CA MET A 1 19.38 15.68 -0.19
C MET A 1 19.12 14.24 -0.53
N ILE A 2 18.36 13.51 0.31
CA ILE A 2 18.15 12.02 0.22
C ILE A 2 17.61 11.55 -1.15
N PHE A 3 16.88 12.40 -1.87
CA PHE A 3 16.20 12.07 -3.15
C PHE A 3 16.75 12.87 -4.35
N GLU A 4 17.98 13.38 -4.27
CA GLU A 4 18.65 14.06 -5.39
C GLU A 4 19.16 13.02 -6.40
N ASN A 5 19.07 13.38 -7.68
CA ASN A 5 19.53 12.56 -8.81
C ASN A 5 18.77 11.26 -9.09
N LEU A 6 17.55 11.10 -8.57
CA LEU A 6 16.67 9.99 -8.98
C LEU A 6 16.20 10.18 -10.42
N SER A 7 16.21 9.11 -11.21
CA SER A 7 15.49 9.09 -12.49
C SER A 7 13.99 9.28 -12.26
N SER A 8 13.23 9.63 -13.30
CA SER A 8 11.77 9.78 -13.18
C SER A 8 11.11 8.48 -12.71
N SER A 9 11.56 7.32 -13.20
CA SER A 9 11.07 5.99 -12.77
C SER A 9 11.40 5.71 -11.30
N GLN A 10 12.62 5.99 -10.87
CA GLN A 10 13.00 5.88 -9.45
C GLN A 10 12.17 6.80 -8.58
N SER A 11 11.97 8.04 -9.04
CA SER A 11 11.12 9.01 -8.34
C SER A 11 9.68 8.52 -8.17
N ALA A 12 9.09 7.88 -9.20
CA ALA A 12 7.76 7.28 -9.14
C ALA A 12 7.73 6.09 -8.16
N ALA A 13 8.73 5.21 -8.20
CA ALA A 13 8.85 4.07 -7.28
C ALA A 13 8.93 4.51 -5.80
N PHE A 14 9.79 5.49 -5.50
CA PHE A 14 9.85 6.09 -4.16
C PHE A 14 8.55 6.79 -3.78
N GLY A 15 7.95 7.50 -4.74
CA GLY A 15 6.68 8.18 -4.56
C GLY A 15 5.54 7.23 -4.16
N ALA A 16 5.51 6.02 -4.75
CA ALA A 16 4.52 5.00 -4.42
C ALA A 16 4.61 4.56 -2.95
N VAL A 17 5.79 4.15 -2.51
CA VAL A 17 5.97 3.63 -1.14
C VAL A 17 5.81 4.75 -0.11
N LEU A 18 6.50 5.88 -0.29
CA LEU A 18 6.41 7.01 0.63
C LEU A 18 4.99 7.60 0.68
N GLY A 19 4.29 7.62 -0.47
CA GLY A 19 2.92 8.09 -0.54
C GLY A 19 1.96 7.21 0.27
N ALA A 20 2.15 5.89 0.21
CA ALA A 20 1.41 4.93 1.01
C ALA A 20 1.63 5.16 2.52
N LEU A 21 2.89 5.23 2.96
CA LEU A 21 3.24 5.45 4.37
C LEU A 21 2.75 6.81 4.91
N VAL A 22 2.77 7.85 4.07
CA VAL A 22 2.22 9.17 4.45
C VAL A 22 0.70 9.10 4.59
N GLY A 23 0.01 8.37 3.72
CA GLY A 23 -1.43 8.16 3.81
C GLY A 23 -1.82 7.43 5.10
N ASP A 24 -1.16 6.31 5.37
CA ASP A 24 -1.31 5.50 6.57
C ASP A 24 -1.08 6.33 7.86
N ALA A 25 0.09 6.95 8.01
CA ALA A 25 0.43 7.74 9.20
C ALA A 25 -0.52 8.93 9.45
N ALA A 26 -1.15 9.49 8.39
CA ALA A 26 -2.19 10.50 8.56
C ALA A 26 -3.52 9.89 8.99
N GLY A 27 -3.85 8.71 8.45
CA GLY A 27 -5.12 8.02 8.68
C GLY A 27 -5.20 7.35 10.05
N GLY A 28 -4.12 6.75 10.53
CA GLY A 28 -4.06 6.05 11.83
C GLY A 28 -4.43 6.93 13.03
N VAL A 29 -4.24 8.26 12.91
CA VAL A 29 -4.69 9.21 13.94
C VAL A 29 -6.22 9.29 14.05
N LEU A 30 -6.94 8.97 12.95
CA LEU A 30 -8.40 9.11 12.83
C LEU A 30 -9.13 7.77 12.86
N GLU A 31 -8.42 6.66 12.87
CA GLU A 31 -9.01 5.33 12.88
C GLU A 31 -9.86 5.13 14.14
N PHE A 32 -10.94 4.38 14.02
CA PHE A 32 -11.92 4.12 15.09
C PHE A 32 -12.50 5.36 15.78
N LEU A 33 -12.49 6.52 15.14
CA LEU A 33 -13.03 7.77 15.71
C LEU A 33 -14.54 7.67 16.06
N GLY A 34 -15.25 6.65 15.61
CA GLY A 34 -16.68 6.41 15.89
C GLY A 34 -17.64 7.33 15.14
N ARG A 35 -17.17 8.43 14.60
CA ARG A 35 -17.90 9.42 13.78
C ARG A 35 -17.15 9.74 12.49
N ARG A 36 -17.76 10.48 11.58
CA ARG A 36 -16.99 11.06 10.47
C ARG A 36 -16.03 12.13 10.99
N PRO A 37 -14.79 12.17 10.49
CA PRO A 37 -13.86 13.23 10.80
C PRO A 37 -14.39 14.60 10.35
N THR A 38 -14.27 15.59 11.20
CA THR A 38 -14.52 16.99 10.84
C THR A 38 -13.33 17.56 10.08
N ARG A 39 -13.48 18.72 9.47
CA ARG A 39 -12.38 19.45 8.85
C ARG A 39 -11.22 19.68 9.85
N GLN A 40 -11.54 20.03 11.09
CA GLN A 40 -10.53 20.24 12.13
C GLN A 40 -9.76 18.95 12.46
N ASP A 41 -10.44 17.80 12.55
CA ASP A 41 -9.78 16.49 12.76
C ASP A 41 -8.81 16.19 11.63
N ILE A 42 -9.23 16.40 10.38
CA ILE A 42 -8.40 16.15 9.20
C ILE A 42 -7.20 17.09 9.15
N ASP A 43 -7.43 18.39 9.37
CA ASP A 43 -6.35 19.38 9.37
C ASP A 43 -5.32 19.06 10.48
N HIS A 44 -5.78 18.55 11.63
CA HIS A 44 -4.91 18.08 12.73
C HIS A 44 -4.14 16.81 12.32
N ALA A 45 -4.80 15.76 11.80
CA ALA A 45 -4.17 14.51 11.35
C ALA A 45 -3.08 14.78 10.29
N MET A 46 -3.33 15.72 9.38
CA MET A 46 -2.37 16.13 8.35
C MET A 46 -1.17 16.94 8.87
N THR A 47 -1.04 17.12 10.18
CA THR A 47 0.19 17.57 10.84
C THR A 47 1.03 16.40 11.37
N PHE A 48 0.51 15.17 11.27
CA PHE A 48 1.16 13.93 11.73
C PHE A 48 1.51 13.97 13.23
N PRO A 49 0.53 14.30 14.11
CA PRO A 49 0.80 14.54 15.53
C PRO A 49 1.07 13.28 16.33
N GLY A 50 0.73 12.10 15.76
CA GLY A 50 0.62 10.87 16.52
C GLY A 50 -0.69 10.83 17.37
N GLY A 51 -0.73 9.93 18.35
CA GLY A 51 -1.93 9.72 19.17
C GLY A 51 -2.95 8.79 18.50
N GLY A 52 -4.22 9.16 18.57
CA GLY A 52 -5.30 8.29 18.11
C GLY A 52 -5.54 7.11 19.05
N VAL A 53 -6.31 6.13 18.60
CA VAL A 53 -6.66 4.93 19.41
C VAL A 53 -5.46 4.06 19.73
N PHE A 54 -4.44 4.09 18.87
CA PHE A 54 -3.22 3.32 19.04
C PHE A 54 -2.10 4.04 19.80
N ASP A 55 -2.29 5.29 20.20
CA ASP A 55 -1.26 6.10 20.88
C ASP A 55 0.04 6.19 20.06
N LEU A 56 -0.10 6.50 18.77
CA LEU A 56 1.01 6.53 17.80
C LEU A 56 2.04 7.62 18.12
N ALA A 57 3.30 7.39 17.81
CA ALA A 57 4.30 8.45 17.74
C ALA A 57 4.03 9.43 16.59
N PRO A 58 4.52 10.67 16.65
CA PRO A 58 4.40 11.61 15.54
C PRO A 58 5.02 11.06 14.24
N GLY A 59 4.17 10.85 13.23
CA GLY A 59 4.57 10.27 11.94
C GLY A 59 4.63 8.74 11.89
N GLN A 60 4.27 8.03 12.95
CA GLN A 60 4.20 6.57 12.96
C GLN A 60 3.04 6.09 12.09
N PHE A 61 3.33 5.09 11.27
CA PHE A 61 2.35 4.34 10.47
C PHE A 61 1.91 3.07 11.21
N THR A 62 0.84 2.42 10.73
CA THR A 62 0.18 1.25 11.32
C THR A 62 0.63 -0.04 10.61
N ASP A 63 -0.18 -1.11 10.69
CA ASP A 63 0.12 -2.39 10.04
C ASP A 63 0.19 -2.29 8.51
N ASP A 64 -0.46 -1.33 7.86
CA ASP A 64 -0.34 -1.05 6.43
C ASP A 64 1.11 -0.75 6.03
N GLY A 65 1.72 0.19 6.71
CA GLY A 65 3.11 0.59 6.50
C GLY A 65 4.09 -0.48 6.95
N GLU A 66 3.85 -1.13 8.10
CA GLU A 66 4.70 -2.21 8.59
C GLU A 66 4.73 -3.41 7.63
N MET A 67 3.58 -3.81 7.07
CA MET A 67 3.53 -4.87 6.06
C MET A 67 4.14 -4.45 4.73
N THR A 68 3.99 -3.17 4.36
CA THR A 68 4.73 -2.60 3.22
C THR A 68 6.24 -2.71 3.44
N MET A 69 6.74 -2.38 4.64
CA MET A 69 8.16 -2.52 5.00
C MET A 69 8.61 -3.99 5.00
N ALA A 70 7.80 -4.90 5.53
CA ALA A 70 8.11 -6.34 5.49
C ALA A 70 8.27 -6.83 4.05
N LEU A 71 7.42 -6.38 3.13
CA LEU A 71 7.53 -6.70 1.71
C LEU A 71 8.75 -6.05 1.04
N VAL A 72 9.03 -4.76 1.31
CA VAL A 72 10.25 -4.09 0.82
C VAL A 72 11.49 -4.85 1.23
N ASN A 73 11.59 -5.26 2.50
CA ASN A 73 12.73 -6.01 3.02
C ASN A 73 12.88 -7.36 2.31
N ALA A 74 11.79 -8.14 2.24
CA ALA A 74 11.80 -9.45 1.56
C ALA A 74 12.27 -9.35 0.11
N LEU A 75 11.76 -8.37 -0.63
CA LEU A 75 12.14 -8.13 -2.02
C LEU A 75 13.60 -7.63 -2.13
N ALA A 76 14.01 -6.71 -1.27
CA ALA A 76 15.37 -6.18 -1.27
C ALA A 76 16.41 -7.26 -0.94
N GLU A 77 16.13 -8.12 0.03
CA GLU A 77 16.99 -9.26 0.40
C GLU A 77 17.04 -10.33 -0.69
N ASN A 78 15.92 -10.55 -1.39
CA ASN A 78 15.84 -11.50 -2.51
C ASN A 78 16.19 -10.89 -3.88
N ASN A 79 17.08 -9.91 -3.92
CA ASN A 79 17.60 -9.27 -5.14
C ASN A 79 16.53 -8.64 -6.05
N GLY A 80 15.44 -8.13 -5.48
CA GLY A 80 14.34 -7.51 -6.21
C GLY A 80 13.38 -8.51 -6.86
N VAL A 81 13.59 -9.81 -6.65
CA VAL A 81 12.77 -10.88 -7.23
C VAL A 81 11.70 -11.31 -6.23
N TYR A 82 10.45 -11.36 -6.68
CA TYR A 82 9.37 -11.92 -5.86
C TYR A 82 9.50 -13.45 -5.74
N ASP A 83 9.59 -13.91 -4.51
CA ASP A 83 9.48 -15.33 -4.15
C ASP A 83 8.41 -15.46 -3.06
N GLN A 84 7.37 -16.25 -3.33
CA GLN A 84 6.21 -16.35 -2.44
C GLN A 84 6.57 -16.94 -1.07
N ASP A 85 7.57 -17.82 -0.98
CA ASP A 85 7.98 -18.39 0.31
C ASP A 85 8.79 -17.37 1.12
N VAL A 86 9.69 -16.63 0.49
CA VAL A 86 10.43 -15.54 1.14
C VAL A 86 9.48 -14.48 1.69
N VAL A 87 8.49 -14.07 0.92
CA VAL A 87 7.49 -13.09 1.35
C VAL A 87 6.60 -13.65 2.47
N ALA A 88 6.14 -14.89 2.35
CA ALA A 88 5.34 -15.54 3.40
C ALA A 88 6.09 -15.63 4.74
N ARG A 89 7.40 -15.90 4.71
CA ARG A 89 8.27 -15.88 5.90
C ARG A 89 8.34 -14.49 6.51
N SER A 90 8.62 -13.48 5.69
CA SER A 90 8.71 -12.08 6.14
C SER A 90 7.40 -11.60 6.79
N TYR A 91 6.26 -11.91 6.20
CA TYR A 91 4.96 -11.57 6.79
C TYR A 91 4.68 -12.33 8.08
N SER A 92 5.06 -13.61 8.15
CA SER A 92 4.91 -14.41 9.38
C SER A 92 5.82 -13.91 10.49
N ASP A 93 7.05 -13.46 10.16
CA ASP A 93 7.98 -12.84 11.10
C ASP A 93 7.43 -11.52 11.64
N TRP A 94 6.81 -10.72 10.77
CA TRP A 94 6.11 -9.52 11.18
C TRP A 94 4.96 -9.82 12.13
N ALA A 95 4.09 -10.78 11.81
CA ALA A 95 2.95 -11.14 12.65
C ALA A 95 3.37 -11.64 14.04
N ASP A 96 4.49 -12.39 14.13
CA ASP A 96 5.03 -12.87 15.40
C ASP A 96 5.80 -11.81 16.19
N SER A 97 6.15 -10.69 15.56
CA SER A 97 6.73 -9.53 16.25
C SER A 97 5.73 -8.79 17.16
N LYS A 98 4.49 -9.27 17.24
CA LYS A 98 3.39 -8.72 18.01
C LYS A 98 3.08 -7.27 17.63
N PRO A 99 2.67 -7.02 16.37
CA PRO A 99 2.25 -5.69 15.96
C PRO A 99 1.10 -5.20 16.85
N PHE A 100 1.05 -3.90 17.09
CA PHE A 100 0.00 -3.27 17.92
C PHE A 100 -1.35 -3.23 17.19
N ASP A 101 -1.30 -3.29 15.85
CA ASP A 101 -2.45 -3.44 14.98
C ASP A 101 -2.23 -4.59 13.99
N ILE A 102 -3.28 -5.34 13.72
CA ILE A 102 -3.30 -6.41 12.73
C ILE A 102 -4.73 -6.81 12.38
N GLY A 103 -5.09 -6.71 11.11
CA GLY A 103 -6.39 -7.13 10.62
C GLY A 103 -6.68 -8.63 10.83
N ASN A 104 -7.95 -8.97 11.06
CA ASN A 104 -8.36 -10.35 11.36
C ASN A 104 -7.97 -11.37 10.27
N ALA A 105 -8.15 -11.02 9.00
CA ALA A 105 -7.78 -11.91 7.88
C ALA A 105 -6.27 -12.13 7.81
N THR A 106 -5.48 -11.08 8.00
CA THR A 106 -4.02 -11.15 8.06
C THR A 106 -3.57 -12.01 9.24
N SER A 107 -4.13 -11.77 10.42
CA SER A 107 -3.83 -12.53 11.63
C SER A 107 -4.13 -14.04 11.48
N SER A 108 -5.30 -14.39 10.92
CA SER A 108 -5.71 -15.80 10.74
C SER A 108 -4.78 -16.57 9.81
N ALA A 109 -4.23 -15.89 8.79
CA ALA A 109 -3.32 -16.52 7.84
C ALA A 109 -1.89 -16.67 8.36
N LEU A 110 -1.38 -15.66 9.10
CA LEU A 110 0.05 -15.51 9.39
C LEU A 110 0.46 -15.94 10.78
N LYS A 111 -0.42 -15.88 11.79
CA LYS A 111 -0.08 -16.26 13.16
C LYS A 111 0.07 -17.78 13.31
N HIS A 112 1.00 -18.19 14.17
CA HIS A 112 1.27 -19.60 14.52
C HIS A 112 1.69 -20.48 13.34
N VAL A 113 2.38 -19.89 12.37
CA VAL A 113 2.95 -20.63 11.24
C VAL A 113 4.21 -21.37 11.68
N ASP A 114 4.26 -22.69 11.47
CA ASP A 114 5.46 -23.48 11.70
C ASP A 114 6.52 -23.15 10.63
N ARG A 115 7.58 -22.48 11.06
CA ARG A 115 8.69 -22.06 10.20
C ARG A 115 9.76 -23.11 9.98
N SER A 116 9.67 -24.25 10.68
CA SER A 116 10.49 -25.43 10.39
C SER A 116 10.04 -26.13 9.11
N SER A 117 8.86 -25.79 8.60
CA SER A 117 8.37 -26.26 7.30
C SER A 117 9.29 -25.80 6.17
N GLU A 118 9.58 -26.67 5.22
CA GLU A 118 10.36 -26.33 4.02
C GLU A 118 9.71 -25.23 3.19
N LYS A 119 8.36 -25.16 3.21
CA LYS A 119 7.56 -24.16 2.49
C LYS A 119 6.54 -23.48 3.38
N VAL A 120 6.93 -22.37 3.97
CA VAL A 120 6.06 -21.53 4.82
C VAL A 120 4.86 -21.00 4.02
N SER A 121 5.06 -20.66 2.74
CA SER A 121 4.00 -20.21 1.85
C SER A 121 2.84 -21.22 1.73
N GLU A 122 3.10 -22.52 1.69
CA GLU A 122 2.05 -23.55 1.61
C GLU A 122 1.20 -23.60 2.89
N VAL A 123 1.83 -23.38 4.06
CA VAL A 123 1.11 -23.30 5.33
C VAL A 123 0.22 -22.06 5.38
N VAL A 124 0.79 -20.90 5.02
CA VAL A 124 0.09 -19.61 5.00
C VAL A 124 -1.09 -19.66 4.02
N LEU A 125 -0.88 -20.14 2.80
CA LEU A 125 -1.94 -20.29 1.79
C LEU A 125 -3.09 -21.18 2.27
N ARG A 126 -2.77 -22.29 2.95
CA ARG A 126 -3.79 -23.19 3.52
C ARG A 126 -4.57 -22.50 4.64
N ASN A 127 -3.91 -21.80 5.55
CA ASN A 127 -4.55 -21.04 6.62
C ASN A 127 -5.49 -19.96 6.05
N ALA A 128 -5.01 -19.21 5.07
CA ALA A 128 -5.80 -18.20 4.38
C ALA A 128 -7.03 -18.81 3.68
N ALA A 129 -6.85 -19.92 2.93
CA ALA A 129 -7.94 -20.59 2.24
C ALA A 129 -9.01 -21.13 3.20
N GLN A 130 -8.61 -21.61 4.38
CA GLN A 130 -9.53 -22.12 5.39
C GLN A 130 -10.29 -21.04 6.14
N SER A 131 -9.65 -19.89 6.40
CA SER A 131 -10.20 -18.87 7.30
C SER A 131 -10.78 -17.66 6.56
N ASN A 132 -10.32 -17.36 5.34
CA ASN A 132 -10.54 -16.09 4.68
C ASN A 132 -11.13 -16.22 3.26
N SER A 133 -11.68 -17.40 2.88
CA SER A 133 -12.21 -17.66 1.53
C SER A 133 -13.22 -16.61 1.06
N ASP A 134 -14.04 -16.11 1.97
CA ASP A 134 -15.13 -15.16 1.69
C ASP A 134 -14.77 -13.70 2.03
N SER A 135 -13.56 -13.47 2.58
CA SER A 135 -13.12 -12.14 2.99
C SER A 135 -12.76 -11.27 1.78
N LYS A 136 -13.43 -10.13 1.65
CA LYS A 136 -13.11 -9.09 0.68
C LYS A 136 -12.46 -7.88 1.36
N ALA A 137 -11.66 -8.12 2.41
CA ALA A 137 -10.96 -7.06 3.13
C ALA A 137 -9.77 -6.51 2.35
N ASN A 138 -9.31 -5.32 2.72
CA ASN A 138 -8.32 -4.51 1.99
C ASN A 138 -6.86 -4.83 2.31
N GLY A 139 -6.56 -5.72 3.27
CA GLY A 139 -5.21 -5.95 3.77
C GLY A 139 -4.21 -6.55 2.77
N SER A 140 -4.62 -7.05 1.61
CA SER A 140 -3.69 -7.37 0.52
C SER A 140 -3.36 -6.15 -0.35
N LEU A 141 -4.30 -5.20 -0.45
CA LEU A 141 -4.15 -4.03 -1.31
C LEU A 141 -3.26 -2.97 -0.65
N MET A 142 -3.40 -2.76 0.65
CA MET A 142 -2.70 -1.75 1.43
C MET A 142 -1.16 -1.85 1.32
N ARG A 143 -0.63 -3.07 1.25
CA ARG A 143 0.80 -3.36 1.23
C ARG A 143 1.41 -3.52 -0.17
N ALA A 144 0.62 -3.38 -1.24
CA ALA A 144 0.97 -3.87 -2.58
C ALA A 144 1.97 -2.99 -3.35
N THR A 145 2.27 -1.77 -2.93
CA THR A 145 3.13 -0.83 -3.68
C THR A 145 4.50 -1.40 -4.06
N PRO A 146 5.23 -2.19 -3.21
CA PRO A 146 6.53 -2.74 -3.59
C PRO A 146 6.46 -3.82 -4.67
N LEU A 147 5.30 -4.51 -4.86
CA LEU A 147 5.12 -5.50 -5.93
C LEU A 147 5.26 -4.87 -7.31
N ALA A 148 4.78 -3.63 -7.44
CA ALA A 148 4.91 -2.88 -8.69
C ALA A 148 6.38 -2.63 -9.05
N ILE A 149 7.21 -2.30 -8.06
CA ILE A 149 8.66 -2.09 -8.26
C ILE A 149 9.34 -3.40 -8.67
N ALA A 150 9.08 -4.49 -7.94
CA ALA A 150 9.67 -5.81 -8.22
C ALA A 150 9.26 -6.37 -9.59
N SER A 151 8.08 -5.99 -10.10
CA SER A 151 7.57 -6.47 -11.38
C SER A 151 7.96 -5.61 -12.60
N CYS A 152 8.70 -4.51 -12.43
CA CYS A 152 9.08 -3.64 -13.55
C CYS A 152 9.91 -4.34 -14.63
N GLY A 153 10.71 -5.33 -14.26
CA GLY A 153 11.54 -6.11 -15.20
C GLY A 153 10.80 -7.29 -15.88
N SER A 154 9.51 -7.49 -15.62
CA SER A 154 8.73 -8.60 -16.17
C SER A 154 7.62 -8.11 -17.12
N ASP A 155 6.99 -9.02 -17.85
CA ASP A 155 5.79 -8.72 -18.62
C ASP A 155 4.56 -8.51 -17.71
N GLU A 156 3.46 -8.00 -18.26
CA GLU A 156 2.24 -7.74 -17.52
C GLU A 156 1.61 -9.00 -16.93
N ALA A 157 1.64 -10.12 -17.65
CA ALA A 157 1.07 -11.37 -17.15
C ALA A 157 1.81 -11.88 -15.91
N THR A 158 3.13 -11.75 -15.90
CA THR A 158 3.97 -12.06 -14.72
C THR A 158 3.69 -11.08 -13.57
N ALA A 159 3.55 -9.79 -13.85
CA ALA A 159 3.21 -8.79 -12.83
C ALA A 159 1.84 -9.07 -12.17
N ILE A 160 0.83 -9.44 -12.98
CA ILE A 160 -0.48 -9.88 -12.51
C ILE A 160 -0.35 -11.11 -11.61
N ALA A 161 0.40 -12.13 -12.06
CA ALA A 161 0.58 -13.36 -11.29
C ALA A 161 1.28 -13.11 -9.95
N ILE A 162 2.31 -12.26 -9.91
CA ILE A 162 3.00 -11.83 -8.68
C ILE A 162 2.00 -11.20 -7.70
N ALA A 163 1.22 -10.22 -8.15
CA ALA A 163 0.27 -9.51 -7.31
C ALA A 163 -0.85 -10.42 -6.78
N MET A 164 -1.38 -11.30 -7.62
CA MET A 164 -2.39 -12.28 -7.22
C MET A 164 -1.83 -13.31 -6.23
N ASN A 165 -0.59 -13.76 -6.41
CA ASN A 165 0.06 -14.70 -5.51
C ASN A 165 0.38 -14.09 -4.15
N ASP A 166 0.75 -12.79 -4.10
CA ASP A 166 0.90 -12.08 -2.83
C ASP A 166 -0.45 -11.95 -2.09
N ALA A 167 -1.49 -11.52 -2.80
CA ALA A 167 -2.81 -11.38 -2.21
C ALA A 167 -3.32 -12.68 -1.59
N LYS A 168 -3.10 -13.83 -2.26
CA LYS A 168 -3.50 -15.16 -1.78
C LYS A 168 -2.91 -15.54 -0.43
N LEU A 169 -1.76 -15.01 -0.06
CA LEU A 169 -1.12 -15.32 1.22
C LEU A 169 -2.03 -14.97 2.41
N THR A 170 -2.90 -13.97 2.27
CA THR A 170 -3.79 -13.55 3.37
C THR A 170 -5.25 -13.37 2.93
N HIS A 171 -5.50 -12.97 1.69
CA HIS A 171 -6.81 -12.63 1.14
C HIS A 171 -7.08 -13.42 -0.14
N PRO A 172 -7.43 -14.71 -0.04
CA PRO A 172 -7.53 -15.61 -1.20
C PRO A 172 -8.75 -15.35 -2.10
N HIS A 173 -9.71 -14.52 -1.67
CA HIS A 173 -10.87 -14.20 -2.48
C HIS A 173 -10.44 -13.56 -3.81
N ILE A 174 -11.06 -13.99 -4.93
CA ILE A 174 -10.64 -13.54 -6.28
C ILE A 174 -10.71 -12.02 -6.44
N VAL A 175 -11.66 -11.37 -5.80
CA VAL A 175 -11.82 -9.92 -5.81
C VAL A 175 -10.59 -9.21 -5.23
N CYS A 176 -10.05 -9.69 -4.10
CA CYS A 176 -8.84 -9.12 -3.51
C CYS A 176 -7.63 -9.32 -4.43
N GLN A 177 -7.53 -10.49 -5.06
CA GLN A 177 -6.47 -10.79 -6.01
C GLN A 177 -6.53 -9.86 -7.23
N GLN A 178 -7.72 -9.70 -7.84
CA GLN A 178 -7.92 -8.83 -9.00
C GLN A 178 -7.68 -7.35 -8.67
N ALA A 179 -8.16 -6.88 -7.52
CA ALA A 179 -7.93 -5.51 -7.08
C ALA A 179 -6.44 -5.22 -6.84
N THR A 180 -5.72 -6.15 -6.18
CA THR A 180 -4.27 -6.03 -5.95
C THR A 180 -3.50 -6.05 -7.28
N ALA A 181 -3.88 -6.91 -8.23
CA ALA A 181 -3.25 -6.96 -9.55
C ALA A 181 -3.48 -5.67 -10.34
N ALA A 182 -4.70 -5.15 -10.40
CA ALA A 182 -5.03 -3.91 -11.07
C ALA A 182 -4.26 -2.71 -10.50
N TYR A 183 -4.18 -2.62 -9.18
CA TYR A 183 -3.43 -1.57 -8.47
C TYR A 183 -1.92 -1.68 -8.75
N THR A 184 -1.37 -2.89 -8.70
CA THR A 184 0.03 -3.15 -9.03
C THR A 184 0.35 -2.76 -10.48
N LEU A 185 -0.51 -3.11 -11.44
CA LEU A 185 -0.35 -2.72 -12.84
C LEU A 185 -0.33 -1.21 -13.05
N ALA A 186 -1.24 -0.49 -12.39
CA ALA A 186 -1.31 0.98 -12.48
C ALA A 186 -0.01 1.61 -11.97
N ILE A 187 0.47 1.23 -10.78
CA ILE A 187 1.71 1.75 -10.20
C ILE A 187 2.92 1.36 -11.07
N ARG A 188 2.98 0.09 -11.52
CA ARG A 188 4.04 -0.38 -12.42
C ARG A 188 4.08 0.46 -13.70
N HIS A 189 2.93 0.72 -14.33
CA HIS A 189 2.86 1.57 -15.51
C HIS A 189 3.41 2.97 -15.22
N LEU A 190 3.02 3.60 -14.11
CA LEU A 190 3.49 4.91 -13.71
C LEU A 190 4.99 4.96 -13.36
N ILE A 191 5.58 3.86 -12.93
CA ILE A 191 7.03 3.72 -12.73
C ILE A 191 7.74 3.64 -14.08
N LEU A 192 7.25 2.82 -15.01
CA LEU A 192 7.85 2.63 -16.33
C LEU A 192 7.63 3.83 -17.24
N ASN A 193 6.47 4.48 -17.15
CA ASN A 193 6.04 5.62 -17.93
C ASN A 193 5.59 6.76 -17.00
N PRO A 194 6.53 7.50 -16.41
CA PRO A 194 6.22 8.52 -15.39
C PRO A 194 5.22 9.55 -15.88
N LYS A 195 4.17 9.79 -15.08
CA LYS A 195 3.06 10.73 -15.34
C LYS A 195 2.10 10.31 -16.45
N ASP A 196 2.23 9.14 -17.03
CA ASP A 196 1.28 8.61 -18.01
C ASP A 196 0.06 7.98 -17.31
N GLN A 197 -0.80 8.84 -16.77
CA GLN A 197 -2.05 8.47 -16.12
C GLN A 197 -2.98 7.70 -17.08
N GLN A 198 -3.09 8.15 -18.33
CA GLN A 198 -4.00 7.52 -19.31
C GLN A 198 -3.54 6.10 -19.66
N GLY A 199 -2.24 5.90 -19.87
CA GLY A 199 -1.69 4.56 -20.09
C GLY A 199 -1.87 3.64 -18.88
N ALA A 200 -1.70 4.16 -17.66
CA ALA A 200 -1.95 3.38 -16.45
C ALA A 200 -3.41 2.92 -16.35
N LEU A 201 -4.37 3.81 -16.60
CA LEU A 201 -5.80 3.45 -16.61
C LEU A 201 -6.15 2.51 -17.75
N ALA A 202 -5.55 2.68 -18.94
CA ALA A 202 -5.75 1.79 -20.09
C ALA A 202 -5.22 0.36 -19.82
N SER A 203 -4.04 0.22 -19.20
CA SER A 203 -3.49 -1.09 -18.80
C SER A 203 -4.42 -1.81 -17.81
N VAL A 204 -4.93 -1.10 -16.81
CA VAL A 204 -5.90 -1.66 -15.85
C VAL A 204 -7.19 -2.08 -16.55
N ARG A 205 -7.75 -1.25 -17.42
CA ARG A 205 -8.95 -1.57 -18.19
C ARG A 205 -8.74 -2.84 -19.04
N SER A 206 -7.63 -2.91 -19.76
CA SER A 206 -7.30 -4.07 -20.58
C SER A 206 -7.20 -5.38 -19.79
N TYR A 207 -6.75 -5.31 -18.54
CA TYR A 207 -6.70 -6.43 -17.61
C TYR A 207 -8.10 -6.83 -17.08
N LEU A 208 -8.89 -5.86 -16.65
CA LEU A 208 -10.15 -6.11 -15.94
C LEU A 208 -11.32 -6.39 -16.89
N GLU A 209 -11.42 -5.69 -18.03
CA GLU A 209 -12.57 -5.78 -18.93
C GLU A 209 -12.89 -7.22 -19.40
N PRO A 210 -11.91 -8.08 -19.76
CA PRO A 210 -12.20 -9.46 -20.13
C PRO A 210 -12.74 -10.32 -18.99
N THR A 211 -12.51 -9.91 -17.74
CA THR A 211 -12.95 -10.65 -16.55
C THR A 211 -14.44 -10.50 -16.26
N GLN A 212 -15.05 -9.39 -16.68
CA GLN A 212 -16.45 -9.01 -16.38
C GLN A 212 -16.77 -9.17 -14.89
N SER A 213 -15.77 -8.89 -14.03
CA SER A 213 -15.86 -9.08 -12.58
C SER A 213 -16.39 -7.84 -11.87
N GLU A 214 -16.80 -8.00 -10.60
CA GLU A 214 -17.15 -6.85 -9.76
C GLU A 214 -16.02 -5.83 -9.61
N VAL A 215 -14.74 -6.24 -9.76
CA VAL A 215 -13.60 -5.29 -9.74
C VAL A 215 -13.57 -4.45 -11.01
N PHE A 216 -14.00 -5.00 -12.15
CA PHE A 216 -14.18 -4.20 -13.37
C PHE A 216 -15.31 -3.16 -13.20
N GLU A 217 -16.44 -3.56 -12.61
CA GLU A 217 -17.53 -2.62 -12.29
C GLU A 217 -17.02 -1.50 -11.38
N TRP A 218 -16.25 -1.82 -10.33
CA TRP A 218 -15.65 -0.82 -9.44
C TRP A 218 -14.68 0.13 -10.16
N PHE A 219 -13.94 -0.39 -11.13
CA PHE A 219 -13.07 0.45 -11.94
C PHE A 219 -13.90 1.44 -12.77
N GLU A 220 -15.01 0.99 -13.37
CA GLU A 220 -15.93 1.89 -14.10
C GLU A 220 -16.64 2.88 -13.15
N ASP A 221 -17.03 2.46 -11.93
CA ASP A 221 -17.55 3.36 -10.88
C ASP A 221 -16.52 4.48 -10.60
N ALA A 222 -15.23 4.14 -10.47
CA ALA A 222 -14.18 5.12 -10.26
C ALA A 222 -14.03 6.10 -11.43
N MET A 223 -14.16 5.62 -12.68
CA MET A 223 -14.07 6.47 -13.88
C MET A 223 -15.28 7.40 -14.04
N SER A 224 -16.46 6.97 -13.59
CA SER A 224 -17.69 7.77 -13.64
C SER A 224 -17.87 8.68 -12.41
N GLY A 225 -17.08 8.49 -11.36
CA GLY A 225 -17.20 9.26 -10.12
C GLY A 225 -18.29 8.72 -9.18
N GLU A 226 -18.71 7.46 -9.33
CA GLU A 226 -19.61 6.77 -8.41
C GLU A 226 -18.81 6.26 -7.19
N LEU A 227 -18.71 7.08 -6.15
CA LEU A 227 -17.83 6.84 -5.03
C LEU A 227 -18.57 6.18 -3.85
N PRO A 228 -18.03 5.10 -3.27
CA PRO A 228 -18.57 4.50 -2.07
C PRO A 228 -18.31 5.38 -0.84
N ASP A 229 -19.22 5.26 0.15
CA ASP A 229 -18.99 5.81 1.48
C ASP A 229 -17.94 4.97 2.23
N GLY A 230 -17.15 5.59 3.11
CA GLY A 230 -16.22 4.91 4.02
C GLY A 230 -16.91 4.02 5.06
N LYS A 231 -18.22 4.12 5.21
CA LYS A 231 -19.08 3.31 6.07
C LYS A 231 -20.27 2.75 5.24
N PRO A 232 -20.90 1.61 5.60
CA PRO A 232 -20.70 0.84 6.82
C PRO A 232 -19.61 -0.24 6.76
N ASN A 233 -19.12 -0.66 5.60
CA ASN A 233 -18.20 -1.79 5.44
C ASN A 233 -16.73 -1.27 5.41
N MET A 234 -16.23 -0.74 6.52
CA MET A 234 -14.99 0.02 6.58
C MET A 234 -13.79 -0.66 5.91
N GLY A 235 -13.48 -1.88 6.26
CA GLY A 235 -12.34 -2.62 5.71
C GLY A 235 -12.59 -3.28 4.33
N PHE A 236 -13.64 -2.90 3.58
CA PHE A 236 -13.94 -3.48 2.28
C PHE A 236 -12.99 -2.94 1.20
N VAL A 237 -12.28 -3.84 0.53
CA VAL A 237 -11.28 -3.49 -0.50
C VAL A 237 -11.80 -2.56 -1.61
N LYS A 238 -13.10 -2.61 -1.91
CA LYS A 238 -13.78 -1.73 -2.87
C LYS A 238 -13.53 -0.25 -2.58
N ILE A 239 -13.54 0.16 -1.30
CA ILE A 239 -13.50 1.57 -0.90
C ILE A 239 -12.15 2.18 -1.32
N GLY A 240 -11.05 1.65 -0.81
CA GLY A 240 -9.70 2.14 -1.14
C GLY A 240 -9.40 2.03 -2.64
N PHE A 241 -9.84 0.95 -3.28
CA PHE A 241 -9.67 0.73 -4.72
C PHE A 241 -10.34 1.83 -5.55
N ILE A 242 -11.65 2.05 -5.37
CA ILE A 242 -12.39 3.06 -6.15
C ILE A 242 -11.81 4.46 -5.91
N HIS A 243 -11.57 4.84 -4.65
CA HIS A 243 -11.05 6.18 -4.36
C HIS A 243 -9.64 6.39 -4.94
N ALA A 244 -8.77 5.37 -4.94
CA ALA A 244 -7.44 5.48 -5.54
C ALA A 244 -7.53 5.75 -7.06
N PHE A 245 -8.34 4.96 -7.78
CA PHE A 245 -8.50 5.12 -9.22
C PHE A 245 -9.27 6.38 -9.60
N PHE A 246 -10.27 6.78 -8.83
CA PHE A 246 -10.94 8.06 -8.99
C PHE A 246 -9.96 9.24 -8.89
N HIS A 247 -9.14 9.29 -7.84
CA HIS A 247 -8.17 10.36 -7.67
C HIS A 247 -7.09 10.35 -8.76
N LEU A 248 -6.70 9.18 -9.28
CA LEU A 248 -5.81 9.10 -10.43
C LEU A 248 -6.50 9.64 -11.69
N ASN A 249 -7.76 9.27 -11.94
CA ASN A 249 -8.54 9.74 -13.08
C ASN A 249 -8.68 11.27 -13.07
N GLU A 250 -9.02 11.83 -11.92
CA GLU A 250 -9.20 13.28 -11.73
C GLU A 250 -7.86 14.06 -11.63
N LYS A 251 -6.72 13.40 -11.64
CA LYS A 251 -5.40 14.02 -11.39
C LYS A 251 -5.39 14.86 -10.12
N SER A 252 -6.06 14.38 -9.09
CA SER A 252 -6.16 15.07 -7.80
C SER A 252 -4.79 15.34 -7.20
N GLY A 253 -4.61 16.50 -6.56
CA GLY A 253 -3.35 16.81 -5.88
C GLY A 253 -3.09 15.83 -4.73
N PHE A 254 -1.83 15.43 -4.50
CA PHE A 254 -1.46 14.41 -3.52
C PHE A 254 -2.09 14.66 -2.12
N ARG A 255 -1.88 15.86 -1.56
CA ARG A 255 -2.48 16.22 -0.26
C ARG A 255 -4.01 16.23 -0.32
N SER A 256 -4.58 16.71 -1.42
CA SER A 256 -6.04 16.75 -1.61
C SER A 256 -6.66 15.36 -1.66
N SER A 257 -6.00 14.40 -2.33
CA SER A 257 -6.46 13.01 -2.38
C SER A 257 -6.52 12.41 -0.98
N ILE A 258 -5.45 12.54 -0.20
CA ILE A 258 -5.40 12.04 1.18
C ILE A 258 -6.49 12.70 2.03
N THR A 259 -6.60 14.05 2.03
CA THR A 259 -7.60 14.74 2.87
C THR A 259 -9.04 14.39 2.50
N GLN A 260 -9.35 14.18 1.23
CA GLN A 260 -10.67 13.74 0.78
C GLN A 260 -10.96 12.30 1.21
N THR A 261 -9.96 11.43 1.16
CA THR A 261 -10.08 10.04 1.64
C THR A 261 -10.29 9.99 3.15
N LEU A 262 -9.53 10.76 3.93
CA LEU A 262 -9.71 10.87 5.39
C LEU A 262 -11.12 11.35 5.76
N ALA A 263 -11.73 12.23 4.96
CA ALA A 263 -13.08 12.74 5.20
C ALA A 263 -14.19 11.67 5.10
N LEU A 264 -13.91 10.53 4.48
CA LEU A 264 -14.83 9.40 4.42
C LEU A 264 -15.08 8.79 5.81
N GLY A 265 -14.05 8.85 6.68
CA GLY A 265 -14.04 8.09 7.93
C GLY A 265 -13.96 6.59 7.67
N GLY A 266 -14.28 5.79 8.66
CA GLY A 266 -14.15 4.33 8.58
C GLY A 266 -12.69 3.93 8.78
N ASP A 267 -12.19 3.11 7.90
CA ASP A 267 -10.83 2.61 7.80
C ASP A 267 -9.94 3.70 7.13
N THR A 268 -9.52 4.66 7.94
CA THR A 268 -8.92 5.90 7.43
C THR A 268 -7.47 5.74 7.03
N ASP A 269 -6.70 4.94 7.74
CA ASP A 269 -5.31 4.61 7.47
C ASP A 269 -5.16 3.77 6.21
N THR A 270 -5.85 2.63 6.14
CA THR A 270 -5.78 1.74 4.98
C THR A 270 -6.25 2.43 3.69
N ASN A 271 -7.40 3.13 3.72
CA ASN A 271 -7.88 3.80 2.51
C ASN A 271 -6.93 4.92 2.08
N ALA A 272 -6.37 5.69 3.01
CA ALA A 272 -5.41 6.75 2.69
C ALA A 272 -4.04 6.19 2.28
N CYS A 273 -3.62 5.04 2.81
CA CYS A 273 -2.44 4.28 2.37
C CYS A 273 -2.56 3.90 0.90
N ILE A 274 -3.68 3.26 0.52
CA ILE A 274 -3.95 2.82 -0.86
C ILE A 274 -3.98 4.02 -1.82
N VAL A 275 -4.72 5.07 -1.48
CA VAL A 275 -4.79 6.30 -2.30
C VAL A 275 -3.44 6.98 -2.39
N GLY A 276 -2.76 7.12 -1.25
CA GLY A 276 -1.43 7.73 -1.15
C GLY A 276 -0.39 7.03 -2.01
N GLY A 277 -0.43 5.71 -2.06
CA GLY A 277 0.48 4.89 -2.87
C GLY A 277 0.33 5.15 -4.37
N LEU A 278 -0.89 5.08 -4.90
CA LEU A 278 -1.14 5.29 -6.34
C LEU A 278 -0.86 6.72 -6.77
N ILE A 279 -1.33 7.70 -6.00
CA ILE A 279 -1.12 9.12 -6.32
C ILE A 279 0.33 9.53 -6.08
N GLY A 280 0.99 8.94 -5.08
CA GLY A 280 2.43 9.08 -4.86
C GLY A 280 3.27 8.60 -6.05
N ALA A 281 2.92 7.47 -6.66
CA ALA A 281 3.53 6.97 -7.89
C ALA A 281 3.35 7.96 -9.06
N TYR A 282 2.14 8.49 -9.23
CA TYR A 282 1.84 9.44 -10.29
C TYR A 282 2.66 10.73 -10.20
N TYR A 283 2.80 11.30 -9.01
CA TYR A 283 3.58 12.52 -8.82
C TYR A 283 5.09 12.26 -8.77
N GLY A 284 5.50 11.14 -8.19
CA GLY A 284 6.89 10.84 -7.88
C GLY A 284 7.44 11.68 -6.71
N VAL A 285 8.37 11.12 -5.94
CA VAL A 285 8.92 11.77 -4.74
C VAL A 285 9.56 13.12 -5.04
N ALA A 286 10.25 13.28 -6.18
CA ALA A 286 10.88 14.55 -6.55
C ALA A 286 9.86 15.69 -6.65
N LYS A 287 8.67 15.44 -7.21
CA LYS A 287 7.59 16.43 -7.28
C LYS A 287 6.95 16.67 -5.92
N LEU A 288 6.77 15.62 -5.11
CA LEU A 288 6.24 15.76 -3.75
C LEU A 288 7.16 16.61 -2.88
N MET A 289 8.46 16.43 -2.98
CA MET A 289 9.47 17.19 -2.23
C MET A 289 9.55 18.68 -2.61
N ASN A 290 9.05 19.06 -3.79
CA ASN A 290 8.98 20.44 -4.21
C ASN A 290 7.81 21.24 -3.60
N ASN A 291 6.92 20.56 -2.87
CA ASN A 291 5.85 21.19 -2.11
C ASN A 291 6.16 21.11 -0.61
N ASP A 292 6.19 22.25 0.08
CA ASP A 292 6.62 22.33 1.48
C ASP A 292 5.79 21.45 2.42
N SER A 293 4.47 21.39 2.22
CA SER A 293 3.59 20.57 3.07
C SER A 293 3.80 19.08 2.84
N ASN A 294 3.96 18.63 1.58
CA ASN A 294 4.23 17.24 1.27
C ASN A 294 5.64 16.83 1.74
N ARG A 295 6.62 17.72 1.58
CA ARG A 295 7.98 17.51 2.08
C ARG A 295 8.00 17.34 3.60
N ALA A 296 7.29 18.22 4.32
CA ALA A 296 7.16 18.12 5.77
C ALA A 296 6.50 16.79 6.20
N ALA A 297 5.45 16.33 5.51
CA ALA A 297 4.80 15.05 5.75
C ALA A 297 5.76 13.88 5.57
N ILE A 298 6.50 13.85 4.46
CA ILE A 298 7.48 12.79 4.18
C ILE A 298 8.56 12.75 5.27
N PHE A 299 9.11 13.90 5.67
CA PHE A 299 10.10 13.92 6.73
C PHE A 299 9.53 13.53 8.10
N LYS A 300 8.27 13.87 8.40
CA LYS A 300 7.63 13.39 9.63
C LYS A 300 7.56 11.87 9.72
N VAL A 301 7.27 11.20 8.60
CA VAL A 301 7.28 9.73 8.53
C VAL A 301 8.71 9.18 8.60
N LEU A 302 9.65 9.77 7.86
CA LEU A 302 11.04 9.29 7.83
C LEU A 302 11.78 9.48 9.16
N ASP A 303 11.51 10.55 9.87
CA ASP A 303 12.14 10.93 11.13
C ASP A 303 11.34 10.44 12.36
N CYS A 304 10.36 9.53 12.14
CA CYS A 304 9.53 9.01 13.22
C CYS A 304 10.36 8.25 14.26
N ASP A 305 10.26 8.67 15.52
CA ASP A 305 10.80 7.93 16.66
C ASP A 305 9.68 7.12 17.31
N VAL A 306 9.62 5.83 17.00
CA VAL A 306 8.57 4.92 17.49
C VAL A 306 8.59 4.73 19.00
N GLU A 307 9.69 5.03 19.70
CA GLU A 307 9.78 4.97 21.16
C GLU A 307 8.89 6.02 21.84
N MET A 308 8.45 7.04 21.08
CA MET A 308 7.51 8.06 21.55
C MET A 308 6.03 7.61 21.46
N GLY A 309 5.74 6.44 20.92
CA GLY A 309 4.40 5.89 20.72
C GLY A 309 4.39 4.38 20.88
N GLN A 310 4.29 3.64 19.77
CA GLN A 310 4.31 2.18 19.76
C GLN A 310 5.70 1.67 19.35
N PRO A 311 6.54 1.19 20.30
CA PRO A 311 7.85 0.64 19.98
C PRO A 311 7.75 -0.57 19.06
N ARG A 312 8.55 -0.55 17.97
CA ARG A 312 8.54 -1.63 16.97
C ARG A 312 9.97 -2.02 16.57
N PRO A 313 10.20 -3.28 16.15
CA PRO A 313 11.47 -3.67 15.56
C PRO A 313 11.84 -2.78 14.36
N SER A 314 13.09 -2.33 14.29
CA SER A 314 13.55 -1.34 13.31
C SER A 314 13.32 -1.72 11.85
N GLN A 315 13.24 -3.01 11.54
CA GLN A 315 12.91 -3.51 10.20
C GLN A 315 11.48 -3.20 9.74
N TYR A 316 10.57 -2.90 10.65
CA TYR A 316 9.19 -2.55 10.37
C TYR A 316 8.88 -1.06 10.58
N THR A 317 9.91 -0.25 10.75
CA THR A 317 9.81 1.21 10.92
C THR A 317 10.43 1.94 9.74
N SER A 318 10.34 3.26 9.74
CA SER A 318 10.99 4.10 8.72
C SER A 318 12.53 4.16 8.83
N SER A 319 13.13 3.65 9.90
CA SER A 319 14.57 3.77 10.19
C SER A 319 15.47 3.28 9.05
N ASN A 320 15.07 2.21 8.36
CA ASN A 320 15.83 1.62 7.25
C ASN A 320 15.17 1.81 5.88
N LEU A 321 14.03 2.52 5.82
CA LEU A 321 13.20 2.63 4.63
C LEU A 321 13.98 3.09 3.40
N VAL A 322 14.68 4.21 3.50
CA VAL A 322 15.38 4.78 2.34
C VAL A 322 16.48 3.84 1.84
N SER A 323 17.21 3.18 2.75
CA SER A 323 18.25 2.21 2.39
C SER A 323 17.67 0.98 1.70
N GLN A 324 16.64 0.39 2.26
CA GLN A 324 15.98 -0.81 1.71
C GLN A 324 15.28 -0.51 0.38
N LEU A 325 14.62 0.63 0.28
CA LEU A 325 13.96 1.04 -0.95
C LEU A 325 14.98 1.37 -2.05
N ASN A 326 16.10 2.01 -1.72
CA ASN A 326 17.22 2.17 -2.66
C ASN A 326 17.75 0.81 -3.15
N SER A 327 17.92 -0.15 -2.24
CA SER A 327 18.34 -1.51 -2.60
C SER A 327 17.35 -2.16 -3.56
N LEU A 328 16.06 -2.11 -3.27
CA LEU A 328 15.01 -2.67 -4.14
C LEU A 328 14.99 -1.98 -5.51
N VAL A 329 14.95 -0.65 -5.53
CA VAL A 329 14.87 0.14 -6.77
C VAL A 329 16.12 -0.03 -7.64
N SER A 330 17.32 -0.17 -7.04
CA SER A 330 18.54 -0.39 -7.80
C SER A 330 18.62 -1.78 -8.44
N LYS A 331 17.91 -2.76 -7.88
CA LYS A 331 17.83 -4.14 -8.39
C LYS A 331 16.67 -4.34 -9.37
N ALA A 332 15.66 -3.49 -9.30
CA ALA A 332 14.55 -3.51 -10.26
C ALA A 332 15.09 -3.16 -11.66
N THR A 333 14.95 -4.10 -12.57
CA THR A 333 15.31 -3.86 -13.98
C THR A 333 14.19 -3.03 -14.60
N PHE A 334 14.40 -1.71 -14.71
CA PHE A 334 13.52 -0.89 -15.52
C PHE A 334 13.78 -1.22 -16.98
N ILE A 335 12.83 -1.87 -17.65
CA ILE A 335 12.92 -2.10 -19.10
C ILE A 335 12.96 -0.70 -19.73
N GLN A 336 14.13 -0.34 -20.28
CA GLN A 336 14.25 0.85 -21.11
C GLN A 336 13.49 0.56 -22.41
N SER A 337 12.31 1.16 -22.55
CA SER A 337 11.53 1.19 -23.80
C SER A 337 12.17 2.10 -24.84
#